data_8bfbc8edf1d93964be16f070727ebe33
#
_entry.id   8bfbc8edf1d93964be16f070727ebe33
#
_cell.length_a   1.000
_cell.length_b   1.000
_cell.length_c   1.000
_cell.angle_alpha   90.00
_cell.angle_beta   90.00
_cell.angle_gamma   90.00
#
_symmetry.space_group_name_H-M   'P 1'
#
loop_
_entity.id
_entity.type
_entity.pdbx_description
1 polymer ?
#
loop_
_entity_poly.entity_id
_entity_poly.type
_entity_poly.pdbx_seq_one_letter_code
_entity_poly.pdbx_strand_id
1 'polypeptide(L)'
;IKGLQCIVDIDDALHLGVKQAALNVTLDQLVNWRADSGRFSRQIDGETVYFHSDYVEHIDSQLKRLTDAGVVNSLIIYNRIPGSRVGSPLVHPYTDLAKSPFHVGAFNLATEEGVRMYRGAIEFLADRYSNPRREHGLAKRFIIGNEIQSHWHWYNLGEMPHRQVVEEYHRALRVAHLAAHSIHPGIQLFISLDHHWSAQMGENTLHGMSGKYFVETLNTIAKAEGNFDWHVAFHPYPENLFNPRTWEDTAATPSFDAAKITFKNIEMLPAFLRHKRFLHNGKARRVILSEQGFHS
;
A
#
# COMPACT_ATOMS: atom_id res chain seq x y z
N ILE A 1 -2.44 11.66 17.47
CA ILE A 1 -3.56 11.90 16.53
C ILE A 1 -4.27 10.57 16.34
N LYS A 2 -5.60 10.53 16.56
CA LYS A 2 -6.41 9.32 16.35
C LYS A 2 -6.60 9.05 14.86
N GLY A 3 -6.41 7.80 14.43
CA GLY A 3 -6.70 7.33 13.08
C GLY A 3 -7.45 6.02 13.11
N LEU A 4 -8.23 5.75 12.07
CA LEU A 4 -8.92 4.47 11.86
C LEU A 4 -8.68 3.97 10.43
N GLN A 5 -8.66 2.64 10.29
CA GLN A 5 -8.71 1.92 9.04
C GLN A 5 -9.93 0.99 9.05
N CYS A 6 -10.38 0.55 7.87
CA CYS A 6 -11.56 -0.32 7.72
C CYS A 6 -12.79 0.24 8.43
N ILE A 7 -13.08 1.52 8.20
CA ILE A 7 -14.21 2.19 8.83
C ILE A 7 -15.51 1.57 8.30
N VAL A 8 -16.27 0.95 9.20
CA VAL A 8 -17.59 0.37 8.90
C VAL A 8 -18.67 1.45 9.03
N ASP A 9 -18.58 2.27 10.07
CA ASP A 9 -19.48 3.38 10.32
C ASP A 9 -18.70 4.69 10.42
N ILE A 10 -18.96 5.61 9.47
CA ILE A 10 -18.29 6.90 9.41
C ILE A 10 -18.77 7.83 10.51
N ASP A 11 -20.05 7.77 10.89
CA ASP A 11 -20.61 8.63 11.93
C ASP A 11 -19.98 8.30 13.28
N ASP A 12 -19.83 7.03 13.60
CA ASP A 12 -19.11 6.57 14.79
C ASP A 12 -17.65 7.05 14.77
N ALA A 13 -16.95 6.89 13.64
CA ALA A 13 -15.57 7.35 13.50
C ALA A 13 -15.44 8.86 13.75
N LEU A 14 -16.34 9.66 13.21
CA LEU A 14 -16.36 11.10 13.39
C LEU A 14 -16.72 11.47 14.85
N HIS A 15 -17.65 10.77 15.46
CA HIS A 15 -18.02 10.96 16.87
C HIS A 15 -16.86 10.64 17.82
N LEU A 16 -16.06 9.62 17.49
CA LEU A 16 -14.80 9.30 18.20
C LEU A 16 -13.69 10.36 18.01
N GLY A 17 -13.91 11.36 17.17
CA GLY A 17 -12.97 12.45 16.92
C GLY A 17 -11.75 12.02 16.08
N VAL A 18 -11.95 11.11 15.14
CA VAL A 18 -10.91 10.65 14.20
C VAL A 18 -10.38 11.82 13.37
N LYS A 19 -9.07 11.90 13.22
CA LYS A 19 -8.36 12.94 12.45
C LYS A 19 -7.59 12.38 11.26
N GLN A 20 -7.41 11.07 11.19
CA GLN A 20 -6.82 10.37 10.04
C GLN A 20 -7.65 9.13 9.72
N ALA A 21 -7.77 8.82 8.43
CA ALA A 21 -8.43 7.62 7.95
C ALA A 21 -7.62 6.97 6.83
N ALA A 22 -7.69 5.65 6.74
CA ALA A 22 -7.20 4.89 5.61
C ALA A 22 -8.33 4.05 5.03
N LEU A 23 -8.58 4.20 3.72
CA LEU A 23 -9.60 3.46 2.99
C LEU A 23 -8.94 2.46 2.05
N ASN A 24 -9.44 1.24 2.06
CA ASN A 24 -9.00 0.18 1.16
C ASN A 24 -9.59 0.39 -0.24
N VAL A 25 -8.73 0.36 -1.24
CA VAL A 25 -9.10 0.40 -2.66
C VAL A 25 -8.54 -0.82 -3.36
N THR A 26 -9.41 -1.74 -3.76
CA THR A 26 -8.99 -2.95 -4.44
C THR A 26 -9.11 -2.78 -5.96
N LEU A 27 -8.04 -3.07 -6.69
CA LEU A 27 -8.01 -2.87 -8.14
C LEU A 27 -9.03 -3.74 -8.86
N ASP A 28 -9.27 -4.95 -8.35
CA ASP A 28 -10.24 -5.88 -8.93
C ASP A 28 -11.69 -5.43 -8.82
N GLN A 29 -12.01 -4.58 -7.82
CA GLN A 29 -13.32 -3.95 -7.69
C GLN A 29 -13.37 -2.60 -8.40
N LEU A 30 -12.24 -1.90 -8.51
CA LEU A 30 -12.17 -0.60 -9.16
C LEU A 30 -12.20 -0.73 -10.68
N VAL A 31 -11.35 -1.58 -11.26
CA VAL A 31 -11.16 -1.69 -12.72
C VAL A 31 -12.14 -2.68 -13.33
N ASN A 32 -12.95 -2.19 -14.27
CA ASN A 32 -13.84 -3.02 -15.06
C ASN A 32 -13.14 -3.46 -16.36
N TRP A 33 -12.25 -4.44 -16.24
CA TRP A 33 -11.41 -4.90 -17.34
C TRP A 33 -12.16 -5.63 -18.48
N ARG A 34 -13.46 -5.92 -18.33
CA ARG A 34 -14.31 -6.53 -19.33
C ARG A 34 -15.24 -5.54 -20.03
N ALA A 35 -15.25 -4.28 -19.59
CA ALA A 35 -16.14 -3.28 -20.16
C ALA A 35 -15.57 -2.72 -21.45
N ASP A 36 -16.46 -2.45 -22.39
CA ASP A 36 -16.22 -1.68 -23.62
C ASP A 36 -16.83 -0.28 -23.55
N SER A 37 -17.59 0.01 -22.49
CA SER A 37 -18.23 1.30 -22.20
C SER A 37 -18.43 1.49 -20.69
N GLY A 38 -18.59 2.73 -20.23
CA GLY A 38 -18.84 3.01 -18.83
C GLY A 38 -18.82 4.50 -18.49
N ARG A 39 -19.44 4.86 -17.36
CA ARG A 39 -19.52 6.24 -16.87
C ARG A 39 -18.14 6.81 -16.48
N PHE A 40 -17.31 5.99 -15.89
CA PHE A 40 -15.97 6.37 -15.46
C PHE A 40 -14.93 5.63 -16.28
N SER A 41 -14.04 6.40 -16.88
CA SER A 41 -12.97 5.84 -17.70
C SER A 41 -11.73 6.74 -17.71
N ARG A 42 -10.60 6.19 -18.19
CA ARG A 42 -9.35 6.89 -18.40
C ARG A 42 -8.71 6.44 -19.70
N GLN A 43 -8.23 7.38 -20.51
CA GLN A 43 -7.44 7.08 -21.71
C GLN A 43 -5.98 6.86 -21.32
N ILE A 44 -5.42 5.74 -21.72
CA ILE A 44 -4.02 5.36 -21.51
C ILE A 44 -3.45 4.86 -22.83
N ASP A 45 -2.54 5.61 -23.41
CA ASP A 45 -1.82 5.26 -24.64
C ASP A 45 -2.75 4.84 -25.81
N GLY A 46 -3.89 5.54 -25.95
CA GLY A 46 -4.90 5.29 -27.00
C GLY A 46 -5.98 4.27 -26.64
N GLU A 47 -5.83 3.57 -25.54
CA GLU A 47 -6.80 2.58 -25.06
C GLU A 47 -7.59 3.10 -23.86
N THR A 48 -8.83 2.63 -23.69
CA THR A 48 -9.69 3.08 -22.60
C THR A 48 -9.73 2.07 -21.46
N VAL A 49 -9.39 2.52 -20.25
CA VAL A 49 -9.60 1.76 -19.02
C VAL A 49 -10.91 2.22 -18.38
N TYR A 50 -11.84 1.28 -18.14
CA TYR A 50 -13.13 1.55 -17.51
C TYR A 50 -13.12 1.19 -16.03
N PHE A 51 -14.00 1.85 -15.25
CA PHE A 51 -14.12 1.65 -13.81
C PHE A 51 -15.56 1.31 -13.41
N HIS A 52 -15.72 0.48 -12.39
CA HIS A 52 -17.03 0.12 -11.85
C HIS A 52 -17.66 1.31 -11.13
N SER A 53 -18.79 1.81 -11.66
CA SER A 53 -19.44 3.03 -11.18
C SER A 53 -19.85 2.93 -9.70
N ASP A 54 -20.47 1.84 -9.30
CA ASP A 54 -20.95 1.63 -7.94
C ASP A 54 -19.80 1.67 -6.92
N TYR A 55 -18.65 1.07 -7.29
CA TYR A 55 -17.47 1.08 -6.42
C TYR A 55 -16.83 2.46 -6.32
N VAL A 56 -16.74 3.19 -7.43
CA VAL A 56 -16.26 4.59 -7.43
C VAL A 56 -17.16 5.47 -6.58
N GLU A 57 -18.50 5.38 -6.74
CA GLU A 57 -19.46 6.15 -5.95
C GLU A 57 -19.41 5.80 -4.46
N HIS A 58 -19.15 4.53 -4.13
CA HIS A 58 -18.94 4.11 -2.75
C HIS A 58 -17.70 4.79 -2.14
N ILE A 59 -16.55 4.80 -2.85
CA ILE A 59 -15.34 5.50 -2.39
C ILE A 59 -15.61 7.01 -2.24
N ASP A 60 -16.29 7.62 -3.22
CA ASP A 60 -16.66 9.05 -3.19
C ASP A 60 -17.42 9.39 -1.92
N SER A 61 -18.45 8.60 -1.61
CA SER A 61 -19.32 8.86 -0.46
C SER A 61 -18.55 8.83 0.86
N GLN A 62 -17.64 7.88 1.01
CA GLN A 62 -16.81 7.77 2.21
C GLN A 62 -15.78 8.90 2.31
N LEU A 63 -15.02 9.13 1.24
CA LEU A 63 -13.98 10.16 1.22
C LEU A 63 -14.54 11.55 1.37
N LYS A 64 -15.69 11.85 0.74
CA LYS A 64 -16.33 13.15 0.83
C LYS A 64 -16.71 13.49 2.27
N ARG A 65 -17.40 12.57 2.95
CA ARG A 65 -17.83 12.75 4.35
C ARG A 65 -16.64 12.97 5.29
N LEU A 66 -15.61 12.14 5.18
CA LEU A 66 -14.39 12.26 5.98
C LEU A 66 -13.66 13.59 5.69
N THR A 67 -13.55 13.96 4.41
CA THR A 67 -12.88 15.20 4.00
C THR A 67 -13.61 16.44 4.51
N ASP A 68 -14.94 16.47 4.43
CA ASP A 68 -15.76 17.59 4.90
C ASP A 68 -15.65 17.77 6.42
N ALA A 69 -15.44 16.67 7.16
CA ALA A 69 -15.14 16.68 8.59
C ALA A 69 -13.67 17.02 8.92
N GLY A 70 -12.83 17.34 7.93
CA GLY A 70 -11.44 17.70 8.12
C GLY A 70 -10.50 16.53 8.43
N VAL A 71 -10.92 15.30 8.13
CA VAL A 71 -10.09 14.10 8.30
C VAL A 71 -9.07 14.01 7.16
N VAL A 72 -7.82 13.68 7.48
CA VAL A 72 -6.76 13.43 6.51
C VAL A 72 -6.82 11.98 6.05
N ASN A 73 -7.10 11.78 4.75
CA ASN A 73 -7.32 10.44 4.21
C ASN A 73 -6.11 9.90 3.48
N SER A 74 -5.93 8.58 3.57
CA SER A 74 -4.99 7.77 2.78
C SER A 74 -5.76 6.71 2.01
N LEU A 75 -5.31 6.33 0.82
CA LEU A 75 -5.82 5.18 0.08
C LEU A 75 -4.81 4.05 0.18
N ILE A 76 -5.26 2.88 0.62
CA ILE A 76 -4.48 1.64 0.59
C ILE A 76 -4.88 0.91 -0.69
N ILE A 77 -4.01 0.94 -1.68
CA ILE A 77 -4.26 0.39 -3.01
C ILE A 77 -3.62 -0.99 -3.08
N TYR A 78 -4.41 -2.02 -3.28
CA TYR A 78 -3.93 -3.39 -3.39
C TYR A 78 -4.78 -4.20 -4.38
N ASN A 79 -4.34 -5.39 -4.73
CA ASN A 79 -4.98 -6.23 -5.71
C ASN A 79 -5.54 -7.49 -5.05
N ARG A 80 -6.80 -7.44 -4.63
CA ARG A 80 -7.50 -8.62 -4.12
C ARG A 80 -8.05 -9.43 -5.28
N ILE A 81 -7.74 -10.72 -5.30
CA ILE A 81 -8.11 -11.62 -6.39
C ILE A 81 -9.08 -12.68 -5.86
N PRO A 82 -10.39 -12.50 -6.03
CA PRO A 82 -11.35 -13.56 -5.77
C PRO A 82 -11.12 -14.71 -6.77
N GLY A 83 -11.23 -15.96 -6.32
CA GLY A 83 -10.95 -17.16 -7.13
C GLY A 83 -11.76 -17.32 -8.43
N SER A 84 -12.81 -16.52 -8.64
CA SER A 84 -13.63 -16.49 -9.86
C SER A 84 -13.04 -15.64 -11.01
N ARG A 85 -11.88 -14.99 -10.83
CA ARG A 85 -11.29 -14.07 -11.81
C ARG A 85 -10.08 -14.62 -12.55
N VAL A 86 -10.10 -15.92 -12.84
CA VAL A 86 -9.12 -16.53 -13.74
C VAL A 86 -9.11 -15.79 -15.08
N GLY A 87 -7.92 -15.41 -15.55
CA GLY A 87 -7.74 -14.67 -16.81
C GLY A 87 -7.88 -13.14 -16.71
N SER A 88 -7.99 -12.58 -15.49
CA SER A 88 -7.96 -11.14 -15.32
C SER A 88 -6.55 -10.58 -15.61
N PRO A 89 -6.42 -9.53 -16.44
CA PRO A 89 -5.13 -8.89 -16.70
C PRO A 89 -4.55 -8.17 -15.46
N LEU A 90 -5.34 -8.01 -14.41
CA LEU A 90 -4.86 -7.48 -13.12
C LEU A 90 -4.02 -8.50 -12.34
N VAL A 91 -4.13 -9.79 -12.66
CA VAL A 91 -3.40 -10.86 -11.98
C VAL A 91 -1.99 -10.95 -12.53
N HIS A 92 -1.00 -10.81 -11.65
CA HIS A 92 0.40 -11.03 -12.02
C HIS A 92 0.63 -12.50 -12.44
N PRO A 93 1.35 -12.78 -13.53
CA PRO A 93 1.55 -14.15 -14.04
C PRO A 93 2.16 -15.13 -13.01
N TYR A 94 2.92 -14.64 -12.06
CA TYR A 94 3.53 -15.45 -11.00
C TYR A 94 2.68 -15.62 -9.74
N THR A 95 1.53 -14.96 -9.65
CA THR A 95 0.63 -15.12 -8.50
C THR A 95 0.11 -16.55 -8.41
N ASP A 96 0.34 -17.21 -7.28
CA ASP A 96 -0.24 -18.53 -7.00
C ASP A 96 -1.67 -18.38 -6.47
N LEU A 97 -2.63 -18.36 -7.40
CA LEU A 97 -4.05 -18.19 -7.08
C LEU A 97 -4.60 -19.28 -6.18
N ALA A 98 -4.05 -20.48 -6.26
CA ALA A 98 -4.55 -21.65 -5.52
C ALA A 98 -4.10 -21.65 -4.06
N LYS A 99 -2.91 -21.09 -3.79
CA LYS A 99 -2.26 -21.16 -2.48
C LYS A 99 -2.12 -19.80 -1.77
N SER A 100 -2.49 -18.69 -2.42
CA SER A 100 -2.49 -17.37 -1.77
C SER A 100 -3.45 -17.35 -0.59
N PRO A 101 -2.97 -17.20 0.67
CA PRO A 101 -3.80 -17.40 1.86
C PRO A 101 -4.98 -16.43 1.97
N PHE A 102 -4.80 -15.19 1.53
CA PHE A 102 -5.80 -14.12 1.64
C PHE A 102 -6.29 -13.62 0.27
N HIS A 103 -5.93 -14.31 -0.80
CA HIS A 103 -6.29 -13.92 -2.17
C HIS A 103 -5.88 -12.48 -2.52
N VAL A 104 -4.72 -12.04 -2.03
CA VAL A 104 -4.10 -10.76 -2.37
C VAL A 104 -2.89 -11.03 -3.25
N GLY A 105 -2.96 -10.59 -4.50
CA GLY A 105 -1.90 -10.77 -5.49
C GLY A 105 -1.08 -9.50 -5.71
N ALA A 106 0.08 -9.67 -6.33
CA ALA A 106 0.89 -8.56 -6.80
C ALA A 106 0.19 -7.81 -7.95
N PHE A 107 0.57 -6.56 -8.15
CA PHE A 107 0.15 -5.80 -9.33
C PHE A 107 0.79 -6.40 -10.58
N ASN A 108 0.03 -6.54 -11.65
CA ASN A 108 0.56 -7.07 -12.91
C ASN A 108 1.27 -5.98 -13.72
N LEU A 109 2.57 -5.90 -13.57
CA LEU A 109 3.44 -5.06 -14.41
C LEU A 109 4.26 -5.89 -15.41
N ALA A 110 3.95 -7.18 -15.54
CA ALA A 110 4.63 -8.09 -16.45
C ALA A 110 4.01 -8.12 -17.86
N THR A 111 2.79 -7.59 -18.03
CA THR A 111 2.08 -7.53 -19.32
C THR A 111 1.69 -6.09 -19.64
N GLU A 112 1.66 -5.74 -20.94
CA GLU A 112 1.26 -4.39 -21.39
C GLU A 112 -0.15 -4.03 -20.90
N GLU A 113 -1.08 -4.97 -20.98
CA GLU A 113 -2.46 -4.78 -20.51
C GLU A 113 -2.52 -4.55 -18.99
N GLY A 114 -1.76 -5.32 -18.22
CA GLY A 114 -1.66 -5.14 -16.77
C GLY A 114 -1.08 -3.77 -16.39
N VAL A 115 0.00 -3.35 -17.06
CA VAL A 115 0.61 -2.02 -16.89
C VAL A 115 -0.42 -0.93 -17.21
N ARG A 116 -1.13 -1.03 -18.34
CA ARG A 116 -2.15 -0.07 -18.75
C ARG A 116 -3.26 0.07 -17.72
N MET A 117 -3.81 -1.05 -17.24
CA MET A 117 -4.87 -1.04 -16.23
C MET A 117 -4.41 -0.49 -14.89
N TYR A 118 -3.23 -0.89 -14.43
CA TYR A 118 -2.66 -0.38 -13.19
C TYR A 118 -2.40 1.13 -13.28
N ARG A 119 -1.74 1.58 -14.34
CA ARG A 119 -1.48 3.00 -14.59
C ARG A 119 -2.78 3.79 -14.66
N GLY A 120 -3.77 3.28 -15.40
CA GLY A 120 -5.09 3.90 -15.53
C GLY A 120 -5.80 4.06 -14.18
N ALA A 121 -5.74 3.03 -13.33
CA ALA A 121 -6.30 3.08 -11.98
C ALA A 121 -5.61 4.15 -11.11
N ILE A 122 -4.28 4.21 -11.12
CA ILE A 122 -3.53 5.21 -10.34
C ILE A 122 -3.82 6.63 -10.84
N GLU A 123 -3.80 6.87 -12.15
CA GLU A 123 -4.13 8.19 -12.71
C GLU A 123 -5.57 8.61 -12.41
N PHE A 124 -6.52 7.67 -12.49
CA PHE A 124 -7.92 7.93 -12.17
C PHE A 124 -8.10 8.33 -10.69
N LEU A 125 -7.53 7.56 -9.77
CA LEU A 125 -7.58 7.87 -8.34
C LEU A 125 -6.89 9.21 -8.03
N ALA A 126 -5.77 9.47 -8.67
CA ALA A 126 -5.03 10.73 -8.52
C ALA A 126 -5.87 11.93 -8.98
N ASP A 127 -6.45 11.87 -10.18
CA ASP A 127 -7.28 12.94 -10.74
C ASP A 127 -8.52 13.22 -9.88
N ARG A 128 -9.20 12.14 -9.46
CA ARG A 128 -10.44 12.24 -8.72
C ARG A 128 -10.24 12.75 -7.28
N TYR A 129 -9.22 12.26 -6.57
CA TYR A 129 -9.08 12.49 -5.13
C TYR A 129 -7.93 13.43 -4.73
N SER A 130 -7.20 14.03 -5.66
CA SER A 130 -6.23 15.08 -5.33
C SER A 130 -6.68 16.49 -5.68
N ASN A 131 -7.85 16.63 -6.30
CA ASN A 131 -8.40 17.89 -6.76
C ASN A 131 -8.65 18.85 -5.56
N PRO A 132 -8.13 20.10 -5.61
CA PRO A 132 -8.34 21.09 -4.57
C PRO A 132 -9.81 21.43 -4.30
N ARG A 133 -10.70 21.26 -5.29
CA ARG A 133 -12.15 21.48 -5.13
C ARG A 133 -12.83 20.46 -4.22
N ARG A 134 -12.21 19.30 -4.00
CA ARG A 134 -12.67 18.25 -3.08
C ARG A 134 -14.09 17.72 -3.39
N GLU A 135 -14.50 17.78 -4.65
CA GLU A 135 -15.86 17.38 -5.08
C GLU A 135 -16.20 15.95 -4.67
N HIS A 136 -15.18 15.05 -4.73
CA HIS A 136 -15.30 13.63 -4.38
C HIS A 136 -14.54 13.27 -3.09
N GLY A 137 -14.14 14.27 -2.29
CA GLY A 137 -13.22 14.10 -1.18
C GLY A 137 -11.78 14.34 -1.55
N LEU A 138 -10.87 14.16 -0.59
CA LEU A 138 -9.44 14.42 -0.75
C LEU A 138 -8.61 13.32 -0.11
N ALA A 139 -7.72 12.70 -0.89
CA ALA A 139 -6.71 11.77 -0.43
C ALA A 139 -5.42 11.98 -1.26
N LYS A 140 -4.36 12.47 -0.63
CA LYS A 140 -3.04 12.71 -1.25
C LYS A 140 -1.96 11.75 -0.75
N ARG A 141 -2.34 10.70 -0.03
CA ARG A 141 -1.45 9.65 0.45
C ARG A 141 -1.91 8.32 -0.14
N PHE A 142 -1.07 7.75 -0.99
CA PHE A 142 -1.32 6.45 -1.61
C PHE A 142 -0.36 5.43 -1.02
N ILE A 143 -0.89 4.43 -0.36
CA ILE A 143 -0.16 3.28 0.17
C ILE A 143 -0.26 2.20 -0.90
N ILE A 144 0.88 1.80 -1.46
CA ILE A 144 0.95 0.89 -2.60
C ILE A 144 1.20 -0.53 -2.12
N GLY A 145 0.18 -1.37 -2.23
CA GLY A 145 0.18 -2.74 -1.73
C GLY A 145 -0.04 -2.81 -0.22
N ASN A 146 0.05 -4.03 0.32
CA ASN A 146 -0.05 -4.31 1.74
C ASN A 146 1.06 -5.26 2.19
N GLU A 147 1.77 -4.95 3.28
CA GLU A 147 2.80 -5.79 3.93
C GLU A 147 3.71 -6.55 2.97
N ILE A 148 4.36 -5.82 2.06
CA ILE A 148 5.04 -6.38 0.88
C ILE A 148 6.15 -7.37 1.24
N GLN A 149 6.85 -7.18 2.35
CA GLN A 149 7.90 -8.11 2.76
C GLN A 149 7.36 -9.50 3.14
N SER A 150 6.05 -9.58 3.48
CA SER A 150 5.29 -10.82 3.71
C SER A 150 4.46 -11.20 2.50
N HIS A 151 5.08 -11.12 1.30
CA HIS A 151 4.42 -11.15 0.00
C HIS A 151 3.53 -12.36 -0.25
N TRP A 152 3.89 -13.55 0.26
CA TRP A 152 3.06 -14.75 0.08
C TRP A 152 1.62 -14.55 0.55
N HIS A 153 1.45 -13.78 1.62
CA HIS A 153 0.14 -13.51 2.23
C HIS A 153 -0.55 -12.28 1.62
N TRP A 154 0.21 -11.19 1.41
CA TRP A 154 -0.38 -9.86 1.20
C TRP A 154 0.01 -9.19 -0.13
N TYR A 155 0.84 -9.85 -0.94
CA TYR A 155 1.27 -9.36 -2.26
C TYR A 155 1.77 -10.55 -3.11
N ASN A 156 0.98 -11.62 -3.21
CA ASN A 156 1.44 -12.88 -3.70
C ASN A 156 2.07 -12.81 -5.11
N LEU A 157 3.34 -13.19 -5.20
CA LEU A 157 4.14 -13.35 -6.41
C LEU A 157 4.55 -14.81 -6.66
N GLY A 158 3.87 -15.76 -5.98
CA GLY A 158 4.33 -17.15 -5.96
C GLY A 158 5.59 -17.32 -5.09
N GLU A 159 6.22 -18.48 -5.19
CA GLU A 159 7.52 -18.74 -4.56
C GLU A 159 8.62 -18.03 -5.37
N MET A 160 9.15 -16.94 -4.82
CA MET A 160 10.08 -16.06 -5.53
C MET A 160 11.25 -15.63 -4.64
N PRO A 161 12.49 -15.58 -5.18
CA PRO A 161 13.63 -15.03 -4.46
C PRO A 161 13.40 -13.56 -4.04
N HIS A 162 13.83 -13.21 -2.83
CA HIS A 162 13.61 -11.89 -2.21
C HIS A 162 13.91 -10.71 -3.15
N ARG A 163 15.08 -10.75 -3.82
CA ARG A 163 15.49 -9.68 -4.71
C ARG A 163 14.51 -9.45 -5.85
N GLN A 164 14.00 -10.53 -6.46
CA GLN A 164 13.02 -10.44 -7.55
C GLN A 164 11.69 -9.87 -7.08
N VAL A 165 11.23 -10.24 -5.87
CA VAL A 165 10.04 -9.63 -5.26
C VAL A 165 10.22 -8.12 -5.13
N VAL A 166 11.39 -7.65 -4.66
CA VAL A 166 11.66 -6.22 -4.51
C VAL A 166 11.73 -5.52 -5.87
N GLU A 167 12.31 -6.16 -6.88
CA GLU A 167 12.39 -5.63 -8.25
C GLU A 167 11.00 -5.48 -8.88
N GLU A 168 10.14 -6.49 -8.77
CA GLU A 168 8.75 -6.42 -9.26
C GLU A 168 7.95 -5.35 -8.53
N TYR A 169 8.08 -5.28 -7.20
CA TYR A 169 7.42 -4.24 -6.43
C TYR A 169 7.96 -2.83 -6.75
N HIS A 170 9.28 -2.67 -6.90
CA HIS A 170 9.88 -1.39 -7.29
C HIS A 170 9.31 -0.88 -8.62
N ARG A 171 9.12 -1.77 -9.60
CA ARG A 171 8.49 -1.44 -10.89
C ARG A 171 7.06 -0.89 -10.68
N ALA A 172 6.26 -1.57 -9.85
CA ALA A 172 4.91 -1.12 -9.52
C ALA A 172 4.92 0.24 -8.81
N LEU A 173 5.79 0.42 -7.82
CA LEU A 173 5.91 1.67 -7.08
C LEU A 173 6.36 2.83 -7.97
N ARG A 174 7.27 2.59 -8.91
CA ARG A 174 7.74 3.59 -9.87
C ARG A 174 6.65 3.99 -10.86
N VAL A 175 5.90 3.03 -11.40
CA VAL A 175 4.76 3.32 -12.29
C VAL A 175 3.72 4.13 -11.52
N ALA A 176 3.40 3.76 -10.27
CA ALA A 176 2.49 4.55 -9.43
C ALA A 176 3.00 5.98 -9.20
N HIS A 177 4.31 6.14 -8.96
CA HIS A 177 4.92 7.46 -8.78
C HIS A 177 4.76 8.33 -10.03
N LEU A 178 5.13 7.82 -11.18
CA LEU A 178 5.04 8.56 -12.45
C LEU A 178 3.58 8.89 -12.81
N ALA A 179 2.69 7.92 -12.68
CA ALA A 179 1.26 8.07 -12.96
C ALA A 179 0.61 9.11 -12.02
N ALA A 180 0.80 8.99 -10.71
CA ALA A 180 0.21 9.91 -9.75
C ALA A 180 0.78 11.35 -9.90
N HIS A 181 2.09 11.48 -10.10
CA HIS A 181 2.73 12.79 -10.23
C HIS A 181 2.49 13.47 -11.57
N SER A 182 2.16 12.73 -12.64
CA SER A 182 1.70 13.34 -13.90
C SER A 182 0.38 14.10 -13.73
N ILE A 183 -0.42 13.72 -12.73
CA ILE A 183 -1.70 14.35 -12.40
C ILE A 183 -1.52 15.42 -11.31
N HIS A 184 -0.88 15.06 -10.20
CA HIS A 184 -0.70 15.98 -9.08
C HIS A 184 0.63 15.71 -8.33
N PRO A 185 1.63 16.62 -8.40
CA PRO A 185 2.95 16.40 -7.83
C PRO A 185 2.98 16.37 -6.29
N GLY A 186 1.88 16.74 -5.63
CA GLY A 186 1.75 16.69 -4.17
C GLY A 186 1.25 15.36 -3.62
N ILE A 187 1.02 14.35 -4.45
CA ILE A 187 0.67 13.01 -3.97
C ILE A 187 1.91 12.35 -3.38
N GLN A 188 1.74 11.75 -2.21
CA GLN A 188 2.78 11.04 -1.48
C GLN A 188 2.57 9.54 -1.59
N LEU A 189 3.61 8.80 -1.98
CA LEU A 189 3.56 7.35 -2.09
C LEU A 189 4.21 6.69 -0.89
N PHE A 190 3.56 5.68 -0.36
CA PHE A 190 4.02 4.88 0.77
C PHE A 190 4.13 3.41 0.38
N ILE A 191 5.22 2.77 0.78
CA ILE A 191 5.32 1.31 0.83
C ILE A 191 4.66 0.83 2.10
N SER A 192 4.11 -0.39 2.13
CA SER A 192 3.47 -0.96 3.32
C SER A 192 4.30 -2.11 3.89
N LEU A 193 4.58 -2.06 5.18
CA LEU A 193 5.38 -3.04 5.90
C LEU A 193 4.74 -3.43 7.22
N ASP A 194 4.82 -4.72 7.58
CA ASP A 194 4.45 -5.23 8.90
C ASP A 194 5.59 -5.11 9.94
N HIS A 195 5.36 -5.58 11.15
CA HIS A 195 6.29 -5.45 12.27
C HIS A 195 7.56 -6.33 12.18
N HIS A 196 7.64 -7.30 11.25
CA HIS A 196 8.86 -8.12 11.07
C HIS A 196 9.96 -7.29 10.46
N TRP A 197 11.01 -7.00 11.26
CA TRP A 197 12.05 -6.06 10.83
C TRP A 197 13.35 -6.75 10.39
N SER A 198 14.12 -7.38 11.29
CA SER A 198 15.25 -8.22 10.85
C SER A 198 14.86 -9.69 10.74
N ALA A 199 13.75 -10.11 11.32
CA ALA A 199 13.11 -11.40 11.07
C ALA A 199 12.17 -11.32 9.87
N GLN A 200 11.73 -12.47 9.35
CA GLN A 200 10.67 -12.63 8.36
C GLN A 200 9.45 -13.31 8.98
N MET A 201 8.30 -13.18 8.33
CA MET A 201 7.10 -13.94 8.67
C MET A 201 7.22 -15.38 8.17
N GLY A 202 7.09 -16.36 9.07
CA GLY A 202 7.20 -17.79 8.75
C GLY A 202 8.64 -18.25 8.45
N GLU A 203 8.79 -19.54 8.10
CA GLU A 203 10.11 -20.19 7.91
C GLU A 203 10.53 -20.29 6.44
N ASN A 204 9.57 -20.31 5.50
CA ASN A 204 9.88 -20.42 4.08
C ASN A 204 10.43 -19.08 3.54
N THR A 205 11.70 -19.10 3.15
CA THR A 205 12.41 -17.94 2.61
C THR A 205 11.93 -17.48 1.24
N LEU A 206 11.10 -18.27 0.53
CA LEU A 206 10.47 -17.87 -0.72
C LEU A 206 9.07 -17.23 -0.50
N HIS A 207 8.58 -17.16 0.74
CA HIS A 207 7.28 -16.63 1.10
C HIS A 207 7.34 -15.23 1.72
N GLY A 208 8.50 -14.82 2.20
CA GLY A 208 8.67 -13.52 2.84
C GLY A 208 10.13 -13.21 3.13
N MET A 209 10.40 -11.97 3.47
CA MET A 209 11.71 -11.44 3.82
C MET A 209 11.61 -10.49 5.01
N SER A 210 12.74 -10.11 5.57
CA SER A 210 12.76 -9.07 6.61
C SER A 210 12.45 -7.69 6.02
N GLY A 211 11.71 -6.87 6.77
CA GLY A 211 11.41 -5.49 6.37
C GLY A 211 12.67 -4.65 6.15
N LYS A 212 13.70 -4.88 6.96
CA LYS A 212 15.01 -4.22 6.81
C LYS A 212 15.65 -4.53 5.47
N TYR A 213 15.75 -5.81 5.08
CA TYR A 213 16.26 -6.21 3.77
C TYR A 213 15.46 -5.59 2.63
N PHE A 214 14.12 -5.61 2.75
CA PHE A 214 13.23 -5.01 1.76
C PHE A 214 13.54 -3.53 1.56
N VAL A 215 13.59 -2.74 2.63
CA VAL A 215 13.85 -1.29 2.57
C VAL A 215 15.24 -0.98 1.99
N GLU A 216 16.28 -1.73 2.41
CA GLU A 216 17.65 -1.54 1.94
C GLU A 216 17.77 -1.86 0.44
N THR A 217 17.17 -2.97 0.01
CA THR A 217 17.19 -3.41 -1.40
C THR A 217 16.40 -2.46 -2.29
N LEU A 218 15.17 -2.09 -1.87
CA LEU A 218 14.33 -1.12 -2.58
C LEU A 218 15.06 0.22 -2.76
N ASN A 219 15.67 0.72 -1.70
CA ASN A 219 16.41 1.98 -1.75
C ASN A 219 17.61 1.90 -2.70
N THR A 220 18.30 0.77 -2.75
CA THR A 220 19.43 0.54 -3.65
C THR A 220 18.98 0.56 -5.10
N ILE A 221 17.91 -0.17 -5.44
CA ILE A 221 17.33 -0.23 -6.79
C ILE A 221 16.81 1.15 -7.20
N ALA A 222 16.02 1.79 -6.34
CA ALA A 222 15.46 3.11 -6.61
C ALA A 222 16.56 4.15 -6.93
N LYS A 223 17.66 4.13 -6.19
CA LYS A 223 18.80 5.04 -6.44
C LYS A 223 19.51 4.77 -7.76
N ALA A 224 19.68 3.51 -8.11
CA ALA A 224 20.34 3.12 -9.36
C ALA A 224 19.53 3.54 -10.60
N GLU A 225 18.20 3.55 -10.47
CA GLU A 225 17.28 3.85 -11.58
C GLU A 225 16.69 5.28 -11.55
N GLY A 226 17.29 6.18 -10.81
CA GLY A 226 16.78 7.54 -10.61
C GLY A 226 15.81 7.63 -9.43
N ASN A 227 16.34 8.02 -8.27
CA ASN A 227 15.65 8.07 -6.99
C ASN A 227 14.38 8.94 -7.03
N PHE A 228 13.35 8.55 -6.29
CA PHE A 228 12.10 9.28 -6.16
C PHE A 228 11.60 9.29 -4.71
N ASP A 229 10.60 10.13 -4.41
CA ASP A 229 10.13 10.33 -3.04
C ASP A 229 9.08 9.28 -2.64
N TRP A 230 9.55 8.18 -2.04
CA TRP A 230 8.72 7.17 -1.42
C TRP A 230 8.83 7.23 0.10
N HIS A 231 7.81 6.81 0.81
CA HIS A 231 7.65 6.85 2.25
C HIS A 231 7.25 5.48 2.81
N VAL A 232 7.10 5.35 4.12
CA VAL A 232 6.76 4.08 4.78
C VAL A 232 5.44 4.20 5.52
N ALA A 233 4.51 3.32 5.20
CA ALA A 233 3.32 2.99 5.96
C ALA A 233 3.62 1.71 6.75
N PHE A 234 3.57 1.76 8.06
CA PHE A 234 4.06 0.72 8.93
C PHE A 234 2.97 0.21 9.86
N HIS A 235 2.96 -1.11 10.09
CA HIS A 235 2.01 -1.81 10.92
C HIS A 235 2.69 -2.34 12.20
N PRO A 236 2.74 -1.57 13.29
CA PRO A 236 3.47 -1.93 14.51
C PRO A 236 2.64 -2.84 15.44
N TYR A 237 2.13 -3.94 14.91
CA TYR A 237 1.41 -4.91 15.73
C TYR A 237 2.26 -5.42 16.91
N PRO A 238 1.63 -5.84 18.02
CA PRO A 238 2.34 -6.55 19.10
C PRO A 238 3.09 -7.77 18.55
N GLU A 239 4.18 -8.17 19.22
CA GLU A 239 4.93 -9.39 18.90
C GLU A 239 4.03 -10.63 18.87
N ASN A 240 3.13 -10.71 19.85
CA ASN A 240 2.06 -11.68 19.91
C ASN A 240 0.73 -10.95 19.73
N LEU A 241 0.01 -11.22 18.63
CA LEU A 241 -1.26 -10.57 18.31
C LEU A 241 -2.35 -10.75 19.40
N PHE A 242 -2.24 -11.79 20.21
CA PHE A 242 -3.16 -12.09 21.31
C PHE A 242 -2.74 -11.47 22.66
N ASN A 243 -1.56 -10.82 22.73
CA ASN A 243 -1.10 -10.08 23.91
C ASN A 243 -0.94 -8.59 23.56
N PRO A 244 -1.86 -7.72 24.02
CA PRO A 244 -1.79 -6.29 23.69
C PRO A 244 -0.68 -5.54 24.44
N ARG A 245 0.04 -6.19 25.36
CA ARG A 245 1.07 -5.58 26.21
C ARG A 245 2.38 -5.42 25.45
N THR A 246 2.44 -4.48 24.53
CA THR A 246 3.64 -4.27 23.69
C THR A 246 4.91 -4.00 24.50
N TRP A 247 4.81 -3.50 25.74
CA TRP A 247 5.97 -3.32 26.62
C TRP A 247 6.61 -4.63 27.07
N GLU A 248 5.91 -5.77 26.95
CA GLU A 248 6.43 -7.12 27.23
C GLU A 248 7.10 -7.76 25.98
N ASP A 249 7.00 -7.15 24.81
CA ASP A 249 7.59 -7.66 23.57
C ASP A 249 9.10 -7.84 23.72
N THR A 250 9.59 -9.05 23.55
CA THR A 250 11.01 -9.42 23.73
C THR A 250 11.84 -9.27 22.46
N ALA A 251 11.23 -9.50 21.31
CA ALA A 251 11.84 -9.33 19.99
C ALA A 251 11.98 -7.86 19.55
N ALA A 252 11.28 -6.95 20.23
CA ALA A 252 11.33 -5.51 20.01
C ALA A 252 12.40 -4.84 20.87
N THR A 253 13.66 -4.99 20.51
CA THR A 253 14.80 -4.38 21.20
C THR A 253 15.12 -2.98 20.66
N PRO A 254 15.79 -2.09 21.43
CA PRO A 254 16.22 -0.76 20.98
C PRO A 254 17.45 -0.86 20.04
N SER A 255 17.29 -1.56 18.92
CA SER A 255 18.35 -1.84 17.96
C SER A 255 17.83 -1.75 16.53
N PHE A 256 18.67 -1.32 15.59
CA PHE A 256 18.38 -1.40 14.15
C PHE A 256 18.37 -2.85 13.61
N ASP A 257 18.80 -3.81 14.41
CA ASP A 257 18.76 -5.25 14.11
C ASP A 257 17.72 -5.99 14.96
N ALA A 258 16.79 -5.26 15.61
CA ALA A 258 15.66 -5.87 16.31
C ALA A 258 14.89 -6.83 15.38
N ALA A 259 14.51 -7.99 15.87
CA ALA A 259 13.74 -8.95 15.08
C ALA A 259 12.39 -8.36 14.65
N LYS A 260 11.76 -7.57 15.54
CA LYS A 260 10.50 -6.87 15.29
C LYS A 260 10.59 -5.40 15.68
N ILE A 261 9.82 -4.56 14.99
CA ILE A 261 9.50 -3.20 15.41
C ILE A 261 8.02 -3.15 15.76
N THR A 262 7.74 -2.96 17.05
CA THR A 262 6.39 -2.82 17.61
C THR A 262 6.24 -1.44 18.26
N PHE A 263 5.16 -1.17 18.96
CA PHE A 263 5.05 0.10 19.70
C PHE A 263 6.13 0.27 20.77
N LYS A 264 6.76 -0.82 21.25
CA LYS A 264 7.81 -0.76 22.27
C LYS A 264 9.09 -0.04 21.80
N ASN A 265 9.43 -0.20 20.51
CA ASN A 265 10.66 0.34 19.91
C ASN A 265 10.40 1.07 18.60
N ILE A 266 9.21 1.66 18.43
CA ILE A 266 8.76 2.27 17.19
C ILE A 266 9.70 3.39 16.67
N GLU A 267 10.43 4.06 17.58
CA GLU A 267 11.40 5.10 17.25
C GLU A 267 12.58 4.59 16.43
N MET A 268 12.84 3.28 16.43
CA MET A 268 13.93 2.67 15.67
C MET A 268 13.72 2.84 14.16
N LEU A 269 12.47 2.75 13.67
CA LEU A 269 12.18 2.89 12.25
C LEU A 269 12.49 4.29 11.70
N PRO A 270 11.94 5.38 12.23
CA PRO A 270 12.30 6.72 11.75
C PRO A 270 13.78 7.06 12.01
N ALA A 271 14.41 6.54 13.07
CA ALA A 271 15.83 6.71 13.32
C ALA A 271 16.68 6.03 12.22
N PHE A 272 16.34 4.80 11.84
CA PHE A 272 16.97 4.08 10.73
C PHE A 272 16.84 4.83 9.40
N LEU A 273 15.68 5.35 9.09
CA LEU A 273 15.42 6.09 7.84
C LEU A 273 16.08 7.47 7.77
N ARG A 274 16.62 7.99 8.89
CA ARG A 274 17.44 9.22 8.92
C ARG A 274 18.89 9.00 8.48
N HIS A 275 19.34 7.77 8.33
CA HIS A 275 20.67 7.51 7.80
C HIS A 275 20.80 8.12 6.40
N LYS A 276 21.94 8.76 6.11
CA LYS A 276 22.22 9.50 4.87
C LYS A 276 21.86 8.72 3.59
N ARG A 277 22.01 7.39 3.63
CA ARG A 277 21.71 6.52 2.49
C ARG A 277 20.22 6.46 2.10
N PHE A 278 19.27 6.78 3.02
CA PHE A 278 17.84 6.76 2.75
C PHE A 278 17.26 8.12 2.39
N LEU A 279 18.01 9.19 2.57
CA LEU A 279 17.50 10.54 2.31
C LEU A 279 17.18 10.73 0.82
N HIS A 280 16.08 11.42 0.57
CA HIS A 280 15.72 11.95 -0.74
C HIS A 280 15.81 13.47 -0.71
N ASN A 281 16.66 14.05 -1.55
CA ASN A 281 16.91 15.50 -1.56
C ASN A 281 17.22 16.10 -0.16
N GLY A 282 18.02 15.37 0.63
CA GLY A 282 18.39 15.75 2.00
C GLY A 282 17.30 15.56 3.05
N LYS A 283 16.13 15.08 2.70
CA LYS A 283 14.99 14.86 3.61
C LYS A 283 14.83 13.38 3.93
N ALA A 284 14.52 13.06 5.20
CA ALA A 284 14.20 11.71 5.61
C ALA A 284 12.85 11.25 5.04
N ARG A 285 12.76 9.95 4.76
CA ARG A 285 11.49 9.30 4.41
C ARG A 285 10.50 9.46 5.56
N ARG A 286 9.25 9.79 5.26
CA ARG A 286 8.19 9.90 6.26
C ARG A 286 7.74 8.51 6.70
N VAL A 287 7.24 8.43 7.92
CA VAL A 287 6.59 7.22 8.45
C VAL A 287 5.18 7.60 8.87
N ILE A 288 4.21 6.77 8.46
CA ILE A 288 2.85 6.77 9.03
C ILE A 288 2.58 5.40 9.60
N LEU A 289 1.83 5.36 10.69
CA LEU A 289 1.29 4.11 11.24
C LEU A 289 -0.08 3.93 10.61
N SER A 290 -0.18 3.01 9.66
CA SER A 290 -1.36 2.88 8.80
C SER A 290 -2.33 1.80 9.25
N GLU A 291 -1.82 0.81 9.97
CA GLU A 291 -2.64 -0.29 10.48
C GLU A 291 -2.06 -0.80 11.80
N GLN A 292 -2.95 -1.10 12.73
CA GLN A 292 -2.61 -1.78 13.96
C GLN A 292 -3.90 -2.20 14.69
N GLY A 293 -3.80 -3.21 15.53
CA GLY A 293 -4.88 -3.65 16.41
C GLY A 293 -4.33 -4.28 17.68
N PHE A 294 -5.15 -4.27 18.71
CA PHE A 294 -4.86 -4.91 19.99
C PHE A 294 -6.01 -5.86 20.32
N HIS A 295 -5.65 -7.07 20.73
CA HIS A 295 -6.62 -8.03 21.24
C HIS A 295 -7.21 -7.49 22.57
N SER A 296 -8.54 -7.52 22.70
CA SER A 296 -9.28 -7.08 23.89
C SER A 296 -9.79 -8.27 24.70
#